data_b81da8516daf8e6608ecdc7f05e3ea37
#
_entry.id   b81da8516daf8e6608ecdc7f05e3ea37
#
_cell.length_a   1.000
_cell.length_b   1.000
_cell.length_c   1.000
_cell.angle_alpha   90.00
_cell.angle_beta   90.00
_cell.angle_gamma   90.00
#
_symmetry.space_group_name_H-M   'P 1'
#
loop_
_entity.id
_entity.type
_entity.pdbx_description
1 polymer ?
#
loop_
_entity_poly.entity_id
_entity_poly.type
_entity_poly.pdbx_seq_one_letter_code
_entity_poly.pdbx_strand_id
1 'polypeptide(L)'
;NFNSLEESIKKIGENTTLTDEIIEVLEILINRIDFIERDIRLPFSQPLKVHSRYTRSQILAAFGFHSFTKKSEIREGVAFSKEKNTELLFVTLNKSEKDFSPTTLYNDFAISETIFHWQSQNESKPDSGKGLSYVQHKENEKIILLFVREKNKDEFGNTMSFVFLGEGHLIDHYDSKPMS
;
A
#
# COMPACT_ATOMS: atom_id res chain seq x y z
N ASN A 1 9.33 -9.18 -25.43
CA ASN A 1 9.32 -8.09 -24.43
C ASN A 1 8.54 -6.93 -25.01
N PHE A 2 7.69 -6.30 -24.19
CA PHE A 2 6.92 -5.11 -24.58
C PHE A 2 7.59 -3.88 -23.97
N ASN A 3 7.52 -2.76 -24.69
CA ASN A 3 8.16 -1.51 -24.28
C ASN A 3 7.17 -0.52 -23.65
N SER A 4 5.86 -0.75 -23.86
CA SER A 4 4.79 0.06 -23.25
C SER A 4 3.55 -0.76 -22.95
N LEU A 5 2.64 -0.19 -22.16
CA LEU A 5 1.34 -0.78 -21.84
C LEU A 5 0.46 -0.85 -23.10
N GLU A 6 0.48 0.20 -23.94
CA GLU A 6 -0.29 0.29 -25.16
C GLU A 6 0.11 -0.82 -26.15
N GLU A 7 1.41 -1.07 -26.30
CA GLU A 7 1.93 -2.16 -27.11
C GLU A 7 1.45 -3.52 -26.60
N SER A 8 1.47 -3.72 -25.29
CA SER A 8 1.00 -4.95 -24.64
C SER A 8 -0.49 -5.18 -24.87
N ILE A 9 -1.33 -4.15 -24.67
CA ILE A 9 -2.79 -4.23 -24.89
C ILE A 9 -3.11 -4.50 -26.35
N LYS A 10 -2.45 -3.80 -27.28
CA LYS A 10 -2.62 -4.03 -28.72
C LYS A 10 -2.32 -5.48 -29.07
N LYS A 11 -1.23 -6.04 -28.55
CA LYS A 11 -0.81 -7.41 -28.84
C LYS A 11 -1.79 -8.46 -28.30
N ILE A 12 -2.35 -8.22 -27.12
CA ILE A 12 -3.42 -9.08 -26.55
C ILE A 12 -4.66 -9.01 -27.45
N GLY A 13 -5.08 -7.81 -27.87
CA GLY A 13 -6.25 -7.60 -28.71
C GLY A 13 -6.16 -8.20 -30.11
N GLU A 14 -4.96 -8.57 -30.60
CA GLU A 14 -4.77 -9.32 -31.85
C GLU A 14 -5.26 -10.79 -31.75
N ASN A 15 -5.42 -11.31 -30.52
CA ASN A 15 -5.92 -12.66 -30.27
C ASN A 15 -7.33 -12.57 -29.63
N THR A 16 -8.35 -12.73 -30.48
CA THR A 16 -9.75 -12.60 -30.03
C THR A 16 -10.13 -13.62 -28.97
N THR A 17 -9.73 -14.90 -29.11
CA THR A 17 -10.01 -15.94 -28.13
C THR A 17 -9.43 -15.60 -26.76
N LEU A 18 -8.17 -15.17 -26.70
CA LEU A 18 -7.54 -14.73 -25.46
C LEU A 18 -8.24 -13.52 -24.85
N THR A 19 -8.66 -12.57 -25.69
CA THR A 19 -9.38 -11.39 -25.25
C THR A 19 -10.73 -11.76 -24.63
N ASP A 20 -11.48 -12.66 -25.27
CA ASP A 20 -12.77 -13.14 -24.77
C ASP A 20 -12.62 -13.87 -23.43
N GLU A 21 -11.64 -14.76 -23.29
CA GLU A 21 -11.31 -15.45 -22.03
C GLU A 21 -10.94 -14.45 -20.91
N ILE A 22 -10.15 -13.41 -21.21
CA ILE A 22 -9.82 -12.36 -20.25
C ILE A 22 -11.07 -11.60 -19.80
N ILE A 23 -11.97 -11.26 -20.72
CA ILE A 23 -13.22 -10.57 -20.42
C ILE A 23 -14.10 -11.43 -19.49
N GLU A 24 -14.29 -12.73 -19.80
CA GLU A 24 -15.06 -13.65 -18.95
C GLU A 24 -14.48 -13.74 -17.54
N VAL A 25 -13.16 -13.83 -17.40
CA VAL A 25 -12.49 -13.84 -16.07
C VAL A 25 -12.73 -12.52 -15.33
N LEU A 26 -12.63 -11.38 -16.03
CA LEU A 26 -12.88 -10.06 -15.41
C LEU A 26 -14.34 -9.92 -14.93
N GLU A 27 -15.31 -10.40 -15.69
CA GLU A 27 -16.73 -10.42 -15.30
C GLU A 27 -16.97 -11.26 -14.04
N ILE A 28 -16.36 -12.46 -13.97
CA ILE A 28 -16.42 -13.29 -12.76
C ILE A 28 -15.80 -12.57 -11.56
N LEU A 29 -14.66 -11.90 -11.73
CA LEU A 29 -13.99 -11.17 -10.66
C LEU A 29 -14.81 -9.97 -10.18
N ILE A 30 -15.43 -9.21 -11.10
CA ILE A 30 -16.31 -8.09 -10.75
C ILE A 30 -17.50 -8.57 -9.91
N ASN A 31 -18.10 -9.69 -10.27
CA ASN A 31 -19.24 -10.26 -9.53
C ASN A 31 -18.85 -10.84 -8.15
N ARG A 32 -17.55 -10.98 -7.86
CA ARG A 32 -17.01 -11.42 -6.55
C ARG A 32 -16.57 -10.28 -5.64
N ILE A 33 -16.69 -9.03 -6.09
CA ILE A 33 -16.36 -7.88 -5.24
C ILE A 33 -17.39 -7.80 -4.11
N ASP A 34 -16.92 -7.93 -2.87
CA ASP A 34 -17.70 -7.94 -1.64
C ASP A 34 -17.54 -6.68 -0.79
N PHE A 35 -16.98 -5.63 -1.38
CA PHE A 35 -16.72 -4.36 -0.71
C PHE A 35 -17.14 -3.17 -1.59
N ILE A 36 -17.40 -2.03 -0.95
CA ILE A 36 -17.70 -0.77 -1.63
C ILE A 36 -16.40 0.02 -1.78
N GLU A 37 -15.89 0.09 -3.00
CA GLU A 37 -14.75 0.93 -3.31
C GLU A 37 -15.11 2.42 -3.30
N ARG A 38 -14.13 3.27 -2.96
CA ARG A 38 -14.29 4.72 -2.97
C ARG A 38 -13.12 5.38 -3.68
N ASP A 39 -13.45 6.43 -4.43
CA ASP A 39 -12.44 7.32 -4.99
C ASP A 39 -11.75 8.11 -3.89
N ILE A 40 -10.47 8.36 -4.07
CA ILE A 40 -9.68 9.27 -3.24
C ILE A 40 -9.23 10.46 -4.09
N ARG A 41 -9.36 11.66 -3.55
CA ARG A 41 -8.87 12.88 -4.19
C ARG A 41 -7.47 13.18 -3.70
N LEU A 42 -6.50 13.00 -4.57
CA LEU A 42 -5.11 13.36 -4.33
C LEU A 42 -4.66 14.42 -5.34
N PRO A 43 -3.61 15.21 -5.08
CA PRO A 43 -3.11 16.23 -6.00
C PRO A 43 -2.45 15.67 -7.26
N PHE A 44 -2.41 14.35 -7.41
CA PHE A 44 -1.87 13.61 -8.56
C PHE A 44 -2.79 12.45 -8.93
N SER A 45 -2.70 12.02 -10.18
CA SER A 45 -3.44 10.84 -10.65
C SER A 45 -2.81 9.55 -10.13
N GLN A 46 -3.66 8.62 -9.70
CA GLN A 46 -3.29 7.27 -9.29
C GLN A 46 -4.50 6.32 -9.47
N PRO A 47 -4.29 5.03 -9.77
CA PRO A 47 -5.38 4.12 -10.15
C PRO A 47 -6.05 3.41 -8.96
N LEU A 48 -5.57 3.60 -7.72
CA LEU A 48 -6.02 2.81 -6.58
C LEU A 48 -7.33 3.38 -6.00
N LYS A 49 -8.22 2.49 -5.59
CA LYS A 49 -9.49 2.82 -4.92
C LYS A 49 -9.43 2.42 -3.45
N VAL A 50 -9.97 3.27 -2.59
CA VAL A 50 -10.08 2.98 -1.15
C VAL A 50 -10.99 1.75 -0.96
N HIS A 51 -10.64 0.88 -0.02
CA HIS A 51 -11.21 -0.42 0.32
C HIS A 51 -10.86 -1.56 -0.64
N SER A 52 -10.32 -1.27 -1.82
CA SER A 52 -9.85 -2.31 -2.74
C SER A 52 -8.55 -2.95 -2.26
N ARG A 53 -8.29 -4.16 -2.73
CA ARG A 53 -7.14 -4.99 -2.34
C ARG A 53 -6.06 -4.97 -3.41
N TYR A 54 -4.82 -4.74 -2.99
CA TYR A 54 -3.67 -4.64 -3.89
C TYR A 54 -2.47 -5.40 -3.33
N THR A 55 -1.74 -6.05 -4.20
CA THR A 55 -0.41 -6.57 -3.86
C THR A 55 0.55 -5.41 -3.66
N ARG A 56 1.62 -5.62 -2.88
CA ARG A 56 2.68 -4.62 -2.72
C ARG A 56 3.25 -4.14 -4.07
N SER A 57 3.42 -5.05 -5.02
CA SER A 57 3.94 -4.70 -6.35
C SER A 57 3.01 -3.77 -7.13
N GLN A 58 1.69 -3.97 -7.05
CA GLN A 58 0.71 -3.08 -7.67
C GLN A 58 0.74 -1.68 -7.03
N ILE A 59 0.81 -1.62 -5.69
CA ILE A 59 0.92 -0.36 -4.96
C ILE A 59 2.21 0.38 -5.36
N LEU A 60 3.35 -0.29 -5.32
CA LEU A 60 4.63 0.31 -5.70
C LEU A 60 4.64 0.77 -7.16
N ALA A 61 3.98 0.04 -8.07
CA ALA A 61 3.84 0.45 -9.47
C ALA A 61 3.00 1.72 -9.61
N ALA A 62 1.87 1.84 -8.90
CA ALA A 62 1.01 3.02 -8.92
C ALA A 62 1.74 4.30 -8.46
N PHE A 63 2.76 4.16 -7.62
CA PHE A 63 3.57 5.28 -7.12
C PHE A 63 4.94 5.42 -7.78
N GLY A 64 5.15 4.79 -8.96
CA GLY A 64 6.33 4.99 -9.79
C GLY A 64 7.61 4.28 -9.32
N PHE A 65 7.52 3.37 -8.33
CA PHE A 65 8.67 2.56 -7.89
C PHE A 65 9.00 1.42 -8.86
N HIS A 66 8.03 1.01 -9.68
CA HIS A 66 8.19 0.00 -10.73
C HIS A 66 7.98 0.63 -12.10
N SER A 67 8.67 0.09 -13.09
CA SER A 67 8.47 0.37 -14.51
C SER A 67 8.64 -0.92 -15.30
N PHE A 68 8.46 -0.86 -16.63
CA PHE A 68 8.73 -2.01 -17.52
C PHE A 68 10.18 -2.51 -17.44
N THR A 69 11.12 -1.64 -17.10
CA THR A 69 12.55 -1.95 -17.05
C THR A 69 13.13 -2.02 -15.65
N LYS A 70 12.39 -1.54 -14.63
CA LYS A 70 12.87 -1.46 -13.25
C LYS A 70 11.83 -2.04 -12.29
N LYS A 71 12.25 -3.01 -11.49
CA LYS A 71 11.47 -3.54 -10.36
C LYS A 71 12.11 -3.10 -9.05
N SER A 72 11.31 -2.48 -8.19
CA SER A 72 11.75 -2.14 -6.83
C SER A 72 11.70 -3.37 -5.93
N GLU A 73 12.65 -3.48 -5.02
CA GLU A 73 12.72 -4.54 -4.00
C GLU A 73 12.36 -4.04 -2.60
N ILE A 74 11.65 -2.90 -2.51
CA ILE A 74 11.23 -2.34 -1.22
C ILE A 74 10.39 -3.37 -0.46
N ARG A 75 10.88 -3.81 0.70
CA ARG A 75 10.24 -4.79 1.59
C ARG A 75 9.87 -4.19 2.94
N GLU A 76 10.38 -3.01 3.26
CA GLU A 76 10.13 -2.28 4.49
C GLU A 76 8.65 -1.96 4.68
N GLY A 77 8.26 -1.71 5.93
CA GLY A 77 6.91 -1.30 6.30
C GLY A 77 6.51 0.08 5.78
N VAL A 78 7.45 0.83 5.19
CA VAL A 78 7.21 2.16 4.62
C VAL A 78 7.95 2.33 3.29
N ALA A 79 7.38 3.14 2.38
CA ALA A 79 8.03 3.56 1.15
C ALA A 79 7.69 5.02 0.86
N PHE A 80 8.70 5.86 0.58
CA PHE A 80 8.50 7.28 0.28
C PHE A 80 8.69 7.58 -1.20
N SER A 81 7.61 8.00 -1.85
CA SER A 81 7.65 8.52 -3.21
C SER A 81 8.02 10.01 -3.18
N LYS A 82 9.26 10.29 -3.52
CA LYS A 82 9.79 11.67 -3.54
C LYS A 82 9.07 12.53 -4.57
N GLU A 83 8.76 11.97 -5.73
CA GLU A 83 8.08 12.67 -6.82
C GLU A 83 6.67 13.14 -6.43
N LYS A 84 5.95 12.30 -5.67
CA LYS A 84 4.57 12.55 -5.26
C LYS A 84 4.46 13.09 -3.82
N ASN A 85 5.58 13.34 -3.15
CA ASN A 85 5.66 13.70 -1.73
C ASN A 85 4.76 12.82 -0.84
N THR A 86 4.75 11.51 -1.09
CA THR A 86 3.80 10.56 -0.49
C THR A 86 4.50 9.43 0.24
N GLU A 87 4.13 9.22 1.48
CA GLU A 87 4.55 8.09 2.30
C GLU A 87 3.51 6.97 2.21
N LEU A 88 3.95 5.76 1.86
CA LEU A 88 3.11 4.56 1.81
C LEU A 88 3.40 3.74 3.06
N LEU A 89 2.40 3.53 3.91
CA LEU A 89 2.50 2.71 5.11
C LEU A 89 1.93 1.32 4.82
N PHE A 90 2.76 0.29 4.96
CA PHE A 90 2.39 -1.12 4.77
C PHE A 90 2.29 -1.81 6.13
N VAL A 91 1.09 -2.00 6.62
CA VAL A 91 0.82 -2.56 7.94
C VAL A 91 0.34 -4.00 7.83
N THR A 92 0.90 -4.87 8.67
CA THR A 92 0.40 -6.24 8.89
C THR A 92 -0.04 -6.34 10.34
N LEU A 93 -1.33 -6.59 10.62
CA LEU A 93 -1.90 -6.58 11.96
C LEU A 93 -1.42 -7.77 12.80
N ASN A 94 -1.60 -8.98 12.28
CA ASN A 94 -1.22 -10.21 12.98
C ASN A 94 0.17 -10.64 12.49
N LYS A 95 1.21 -10.25 13.24
CA LYS A 95 2.61 -10.60 12.97
C LYS A 95 2.98 -11.82 13.79
N SER A 96 3.38 -12.91 13.14
CA SER A 96 3.92 -14.09 13.82
C SER A 96 5.43 -13.97 14.02
N GLU A 97 5.96 -14.51 15.10
CA GLU A 97 7.42 -14.59 15.34
C GLU A 97 8.17 -15.38 14.25
N LYS A 98 7.45 -16.22 13.48
CA LYS A 98 8.03 -16.95 12.33
C LYS A 98 8.31 -16.06 11.13
N ASP A 99 7.50 -14.99 10.95
CA ASP A 99 7.56 -14.11 9.79
C ASP A 99 8.30 -12.80 10.08
N PHE A 100 8.45 -12.43 11.36
CA PHE A 100 9.00 -11.14 11.79
C PHE A 100 9.98 -11.33 12.95
N SER A 101 11.08 -10.56 12.94
CA SER A 101 11.98 -10.51 14.08
C SER A 101 11.31 -9.81 15.29
N PRO A 102 11.75 -10.10 16.53
CA PRO A 102 11.21 -9.43 17.72
C PRO A 102 11.23 -7.90 17.64
N THR A 103 12.21 -7.32 16.95
CA THR A 103 12.36 -5.87 16.75
C THR A 103 11.40 -5.27 15.72
N THR A 104 10.64 -6.09 14.99
CA THR A 104 9.67 -5.67 13.96
C THR A 104 8.23 -6.09 14.29
N LEU A 105 8.00 -6.59 15.49
CA LEU A 105 6.67 -6.91 16.02
C LEU A 105 6.00 -5.64 16.56
N TYR A 106 5.67 -4.70 15.66
CA TYR A 106 4.93 -3.48 16.03
C TYR A 106 3.49 -3.80 16.41
N ASN A 107 2.98 -3.03 17.37
CA ASN A 107 1.61 -3.17 17.85
C ASN A 107 0.68 -2.22 17.13
N ASP A 108 0.32 -2.58 15.88
CA ASP A 108 -0.55 -1.79 15.02
C ASP A 108 -1.99 -2.31 15.11
N PHE A 109 -2.97 -1.43 15.34
CA PHE A 109 -4.39 -1.80 15.45
C PHE A 109 -5.34 -0.63 15.18
N ALA A 110 -6.58 -0.95 14.80
CA ALA A 110 -7.64 0.04 14.69
C ALA A 110 -8.21 0.35 16.08
N ILE A 111 -8.23 1.63 16.47
CA ILE A 111 -8.87 2.11 17.69
C ILE A 111 -10.37 2.30 17.44
N SER A 112 -10.74 2.80 16.28
CA SER A 112 -12.13 3.00 15.84
C SER A 112 -12.24 2.90 14.32
N GLU A 113 -13.40 3.17 13.77
CA GLU A 113 -13.61 3.23 12.31
C GLU A 113 -12.76 4.29 11.60
N THR A 114 -12.30 5.32 12.32
CA THR A 114 -11.57 6.46 11.76
C THR A 114 -10.21 6.70 12.40
N ILE A 115 -9.86 5.97 13.44
CA ILE A 115 -8.60 6.13 14.18
C ILE A 115 -7.82 4.83 14.17
N PHE A 116 -6.58 4.92 13.72
CA PHE A 116 -5.66 3.79 13.63
C PHE A 116 -4.38 4.07 14.45
N HIS A 117 -4.01 3.15 15.33
CA HIS A 117 -2.73 3.18 16.04
C HIS A 117 -1.66 2.53 15.15
N TRP A 118 -0.59 3.28 14.89
CA TRP A 118 0.53 2.83 14.09
C TRP A 118 1.86 3.10 14.80
N GLN A 119 2.74 2.12 14.81
CA GLN A 119 4.11 2.28 15.28
C GLN A 119 5.06 2.50 14.12
N SER A 120 5.85 3.57 14.22
CA SER A 120 6.86 3.92 13.22
C SER A 120 8.03 2.93 13.21
N GLN A 121 9.00 3.15 12.34
CA GLN A 121 10.24 2.38 12.33
C GLN A 121 11.03 2.58 13.62
N ASN A 122 11.77 1.54 14.08
CA ASN A 122 12.49 1.49 15.37
C ASN A 122 13.34 2.73 15.69
N GLU A 123 13.96 3.35 14.67
CA GLU A 123 14.86 4.49 14.85
C GLU A 123 14.14 5.86 14.73
N SER A 124 12.82 5.87 14.49
CA SER A 124 12.07 7.12 14.33
C SER A 124 11.74 7.75 15.68
N LYS A 125 12.03 9.05 15.80
CA LYS A 125 11.69 9.89 16.94
C LYS A 125 10.88 11.09 16.47
N PRO A 126 9.93 11.62 17.27
CA PRO A 126 9.08 12.74 16.88
C PRO A 126 9.84 14.04 16.58
N ASP A 127 10.99 14.23 17.22
CA ASP A 127 11.81 15.45 17.19
C ASP A 127 12.86 15.49 16.07
N SER A 128 13.03 14.40 15.34
CA SER A 128 14.10 14.31 14.34
C SER A 128 13.80 13.35 13.18
N GLY A 129 14.47 13.58 12.05
CA GLY A 129 14.51 12.68 10.90
C GLY A 129 13.11 12.32 10.36
N LYS A 130 12.87 11.02 10.19
CA LYS A 130 11.59 10.51 9.65
C LYS A 130 10.41 10.76 10.58
N GLY A 131 10.59 10.64 11.91
CA GLY A 131 9.53 10.88 12.87
C GLY A 131 9.04 12.34 12.82
N LEU A 132 9.95 13.32 12.84
CA LEU A 132 9.60 14.73 12.66
C LEU A 132 8.87 14.97 11.33
N SER A 133 9.27 14.27 10.26
CA SER A 133 8.61 14.36 8.96
C SER A 133 7.16 13.83 8.97
N TYR A 134 6.81 12.91 9.89
CA TYR A 134 5.41 12.50 10.10
C TYR A 134 4.65 13.53 10.92
N VAL A 135 5.25 14.07 11.97
CA VAL A 135 4.65 15.13 12.80
C VAL A 135 4.32 16.35 11.95
N GLN A 136 5.25 16.78 11.12
CA GLN A 136 5.10 17.95 10.24
C GLN A 136 4.51 17.62 8.86
N HIS A 137 3.81 16.47 8.69
CA HIS A 137 3.34 16.06 7.37
C HIS A 137 2.40 17.10 6.72
N LYS A 138 1.54 17.78 7.49
CA LYS A 138 0.64 18.82 6.98
C LYS A 138 1.40 20.07 6.54
N GLU A 139 2.38 20.52 7.32
CA GLU A 139 3.21 21.69 7.02
C GLU A 139 4.07 21.46 5.77
N ASN A 140 4.52 20.22 5.58
CA ASN A 140 5.34 19.82 4.44
C ASN A 140 4.51 19.30 3.25
N GLU A 141 3.17 19.43 3.30
CA GLU A 141 2.25 18.91 2.27
C GLU A 141 2.51 17.43 1.93
N LYS A 142 3.00 16.67 2.92
CA LYS A 142 3.28 15.25 2.77
C LYS A 142 2.00 14.45 2.93
N ILE A 143 1.69 13.64 1.94
CA ILE A 143 0.55 12.72 1.94
C ILE A 143 1.00 11.40 2.58
N ILE A 144 0.18 10.87 3.48
CA ILE A 144 0.39 9.56 4.12
C ILE A 144 -0.75 8.65 3.69
N LEU A 145 -0.43 7.52 3.04
CA LEU A 145 -1.42 6.55 2.58
C LEU A 145 -1.25 5.23 3.34
N LEU A 146 -2.36 4.70 3.84
CA LEU A 146 -2.39 3.52 4.70
C LEU A 146 -2.88 2.28 3.94
N PHE A 147 -2.04 1.25 3.93
CA PHE A 147 -2.31 -0.06 3.35
C PHE A 147 -2.18 -1.12 4.44
N VAL A 148 -3.27 -1.84 4.72
CA VAL A 148 -3.34 -2.78 5.84
C VAL A 148 -3.71 -4.18 5.35
N ARG A 149 -3.07 -5.20 5.91
CA ARG A 149 -3.49 -6.60 5.76
C ARG A 149 -3.55 -7.29 7.11
N GLU A 150 -4.39 -8.30 7.22
CA GLU A 150 -4.54 -9.04 8.46
C GLU A 150 -3.27 -9.80 8.85
N LYS A 151 -2.72 -10.58 7.93
CA LYS A 151 -1.52 -11.42 8.13
C LYS A 151 -0.68 -11.48 6.86
N ASN A 152 0.54 -11.97 6.96
CA ASN A 152 1.46 -12.03 5.83
C ASN A 152 1.03 -13.05 4.78
N LYS A 153 0.59 -14.23 5.23
CA LYS A 153 0.17 -15.33 4.37
C LYS A 153 -1.22 -15.82 4.74
N ASP A 154 -1.97 -16.30 3.73
CA ASP A 154 -3.21 -17.02 3.93
C ASP A 154 -2.96 -18.47 4.40
N GLU A 155 -4.02 -19.24 4.59
CA GLU A 155 -3.98 -20.65 4.99
C GLU A 155 -3.33 -21.57 3.93
N PHE A 156 -3.27 -21.12 2.68
CA PHE A 156 -2.65 -21.83 1.58
C PHE A 156 -1.19 -21.43 1.34
N GLY A 157 -0.65 -20.49 2.15
CA GLY A 157 0.72 -19.99 2.03
C GLY A 157 0.92 -18.87 1.01
N ASN A 158 -0.15 -18.36 0.37
CA ASN A 158 -0.07 -17.24 -0.55
C ASN A 158 0.08 -15.91 0.21
N THR A 159 0.86 -15.00 -0.34
CA THR A 159 1.01 -13.66 0.25
C THR A 159 -0.29 -12.86 0.14
N MET A 160 -0.83 -12.43 1.28
CA MET A 160 -2.06 -11.64 1.31
C MET A 160 -1.85 -10.23 0.77
N SER A 161 -2.83 -9.77 -0.02
CA SER A 161 -2.92 -8.39 -0.49
C SER A 161 -3.24 -7.43 0.65
N PHE A 162 -2.89 -6.16 0.47
CA PHE A 162 -3.25 -5.08 1.38
C PHE A 162 -4.57 -4.45 0.96
N VAL A 163 -5.40 -4.10 1.93
CA VAL A 163 -6.56 -3.23 1.75
C VAL A 163 -6.07 -1.79 1.81
N PHE A 164 -6.43 -0.96 0.84
CA PHE A 164 -6.15 0.46 0.87
C PHE A 164 -7.18 1.17 1.73
N LEU A 165 -6.76 1.76 2.85
CA LEU A 165 -7.65 2.47 3.77
C LEU A 165 -7.76 3.98 3.48
N GLY A 166 -6.95 4.51 2.54
CA GLY A 166 -7.00 5.90 2.15
C GLY A 166 -5.88 6.74 2.76
N GLU A 167 -6.09 8.06 2.79
CA GLU A 167 -5.19 9.04 3.38
C GLU A 167 -5.37 9.08 4.90
N GLY A 168 -4.24 9.06 5.61
CA GLY A 168 -4.17 9.21 7.06
C GLY A 168 -3.53 10.53 7.46
N HIS A 169 -4.00 11.10 8.58
CA HIS A 169 -3.39 12.27 9.20
C HIS A 169 -2.96 11.92 10.61
N LEU A 170 -1.72 12.25 10.96
CA LEU A 170 -1.26 12.13 12.34
C LEU A 170 -2.04 13.13 13.21
N ILE A 171 -2.73 12.62 14.24
CA ILE A 171 -3.54 13.42 15.16
C ILE A 171 -2.88 13.55 16.54
N ASP A 172 -2.12 12.53 16.94
CA ASP A 172 -1.40 12.49 18.21
C ASP A 172 -0.22 11.52 18.13
N HIS A 173 0.75 11.63 19.03
CA HIS A 173 1.90 10.73 19.09
C HIS A 173 2.49 10.68 20.50
N TYR A 174 3.11 9.56 20.84
CA TYR A 174 3.90 9.40 22.05
C TYR A 174 5.38 9.63 21.74
N ASP A 175 6.08 10.30 22.66
CA ASP A 175 7.53 10.54 22.61
C ASP A 175 8.31 9.28 22.95
N SER A 176 8.05 8.22 22.18
CA SER A 176 8.68 6.91 22.32
C SER A 176 9.62 6.60 21.14
N LYS A 177 10.39 5.53 21.25
CA LYS A 177 11.21 4.98 20.18
C LYS A 177 10.91 3.48 20.09
N PRO A 178 10.21 3.02 19.05
CA PRO A 178 9.61 3.77 17.95
C PRO A 178 8.51 4.74 18.39
N MET A 179 8.31 5.81 17.62
CA MET A 179 7.17 6.73 17.76
C MET A 179 5.87 5.98 17.48
N SER A 180 4.86 6.20 18.26
CA SER A 180 3.53 5.61 18.09
C SER A 180 2.42 6.65 18.29
#